data_55e84f3c71a7a60c736823efb1628187
#
_entry.id   55e84f3c71a7a60c736823efb1628187
#
_cell.length_a   1.000
_cell.length_b   1.000
_cell.length_c   1.000
_cell.angle_alpha   90.00
_cell.angle_beta   90.00
_cell.angle_gamma   90.00
#
_symmetry.space_group_name_H-M   'P 1'
#
loop_
_entity.id
_entity.type
_entity.pdbx_description
1 polymer ?
#
loop_
_entity_poly.entity_id
_entity_poly.type
_entity_poly.pdbx_seq_one_letter_code
_entity_poly.pdbx_strand_id
1 'polypeptide(L)'
;MKHIQFTFNDTFANLDTLILPVNEVGEVITLEKELPQQTALNVLSKSLLDSGDFSGKLGKTLLVVKPTDIAFQRVLLVGFGEMQKLTTKGYLTSIQAAADALDHCGATHIVNATIFAKPAAESIEWAVTQNAQIFQRSFYDYSHESRGSHTAKAPKVESMVFPCDDFTAAAQQGQATALGMAMTQELANMPSNFCTPTYLAETAIQLGQDFGFEINILDRKEMIEMGMGSFMSVAQGGATPPKMICLSYKGADASQAPIALVGKGVTFDTGGISLKPGAAMDEMKYDMGGAATVLGVFKALGELKPNINVVGVIPATENMPSDTAIKPGDVVTSLSGQTIEILNTDAEGRLILCDALTYTQQTYKPSKIIDMATLTGA
;
A
#
# COMPACT_ATOMS: atom_id res chain seq x y z
N MET A 1 -0.32 11.13 -5.98
CA MET A 1 1.13 10.79 -6.03
C MET A 1 1.61 10.89 -7.48
N LYS A 2 2.78 11.51 -7.75
CA LYS A 2 3.36 11.57 -9.11
C LYS A 2 3.89 10.18 -9.49
N HIS A 3 3.62 9.73 -10.72
CA HIS A 3 4.09 8.44 -11.23
C HIS A 3 5.54 8.56 -11.69
N ILE A 4 6.38 7.60 -11.33
CA ILE A 4 7.69 7.41 -11.96
C ILE A 4 7.47 6.77 -13.33
N GLN A 5 8.11 7.29 -14.35
CA GLN A 5 8.11 6.66 -15.67
C GLN A 5 9.17 5.54 -15.69
N PHE A 6 8.75 4.29 -15.71
CA PHE A 6 9.64 3.14 -15.87
C PHE A 6 9.82 2.82 -17.36
N THR A 7 11.07 2.63 -17.77
CA THR A 7 11.43 2.29 -19.16
C THR A 7 12.52 1.21 -19.18
N PHE A 8 12.67 0.57 -20.34
CA PHE A 8 13.58 -0.56 -20.54
C PHE A 8 14.41 -0.29 -21.79
N ASN A 9 15.69 -0.10 -21.64
CA ASN A 9 16.59 0.08 -22.79
C ASN A 9 18.05 0.09 -22.34
N ASP A 10 18.95 0.10 -23.32
CA ASP A 10 20.40 0.18 -23.16
C ASP A 10 20.96 1.56 -23.52
N THR A 11 20.10 2.53 -23.78
CA THR A 11 20.50 3.88 -24.12
C THR A 11 20.42 4.75 -22.88
N PHE A 12 21.57 5.26 -22.45
CA PHE A 12 21.74 6.00 -21.20
C PHE A 12 21.93 7.51 -21.41
N ALA A 13 21.57 8.02 -22.59
CA ALA A 13 21.66 9.45 -22.88
C ALA A 13 20.70 10.25 -21.98
N ASN A 14 21.18 11.38 -21.44
CA ASN A 14 20.44 12.28 -20.57
C ASN A 14 20.03 11.71 -19.19
N LEU A 15 20.63 10.60 -18.77
CA LEU A 15 20.43 10.05 -17.43
C LEU A 15 21.48 10.64 -16.48
N ASP A 16 21.03 11.06 -15.29
CA ASP A 16 21.91 11.80 -14.38
C ASP A 16 22.49 10.91 -13.26
N THR A 17 21.83 9.82 -12.91
CA THR A 17 22.20 8.98 -11.76
C THR A 17 22.18 7.49 -12.13
N LEU A 18 23.24 6.77 -11.76
CA LEU A 18 23.32 5.31 -11.83
C LEU A 18 23.23 4.72 -10.42
N ILE A 19 22.29 3.79 -10.20
CA ILE A 19 22.28 2.93 -9.01
C ILE A 19 23.04 1.65 -9.33
N LEU A 20 24.15 1.45 -8.63
CA LEU A 20 25.13 0.41 -8.90
C LEU A 20 25.14 -0.64 -7.79
N PRO A 21 24.74 -1.90 -8.05
CA PRO A 21 24.82 -2.96 -7.06
C PRO A 21 26.26 -3.46 -6.91
N VAL A 22 26.70 -3.63 -5.66
CA VAL A 22 28.06 -4.04 -5.31
C VAL A 22 28.02 -5.13 -4.23
N ASN A 23 28.82 -6.17 -4.39
CA ASN A 23 28.98 -7.22 -3.38
C ASN A 23 29.98 -6.82 -2.26
N GLU A 24 30.13 -7.66 -1.26
CA GLU A 24 30.96 -7.39 -0.08
C GLU A 24 32.48 -7.30 -0.39
N VAL A 25 32.93 -7.87 -1.52
CA VAL A 25 34.34 -7.79 -1.96
C VAL A 25 34.60 -6.65 -2.95
N GLY A 26 33.59 -5.80 -3.18
CA GLY A 26 33.71 -4.59 -4.02
C GLY A 26 33.52 -4.84 -5.51
N GLU A 27 33.03 -6.02 -5.90
CA GLU A 27 32.72 -6.31 -7.29
C GLU A 27 31.34 -5.74 -7.66
N VAL A 28 31.26 -5.08 -8.79
CA VAL A 28 30.01 -4.63 -9.38
C VAL A 28 29.24 -5.84 -9.89
N ILE A 29 27.99 -5.97 -9.44
CA ILE A 29 27.14 -7.08 -9.83
C ILE A 29 26.47 -6.74 -11.15
N THR A 30 26.84 -7.47 -12.20
CA THR A 30 26.21 -7.42 -13.52
C THR A 30 25.83 -8.84 -13.92
N LEU A 31 24.84 -8.95 -14.79
CA LEU A 31 24.60 -10.19 -15.55
C LEU A 31 25.45 -10.20 -16.82
N GLU A 32 25.03 -10.89 -17.85
CA GLU A 32 25.75 -11.04 -19.13
C GLU A 32 25.96 -9.71 -19.90
N LYS A 33 25.31 -8.62 -19.44
CA LYS A 33 25.32 -7.33 -20.11
C LYS A 33 26.17 -6.31 -19.35
N GLU A 34 27.20 -5.80 -19.98
CA GLU A 34 28.07 -4.77 -19.42
C GLU A 34 27.34 -3.40 -19.37
N LEU A 35 27.49 -2.71 -18.25
CA LEU A 35 27.09 -1.32 -18.12
C LEU A 35 28.07 -0.40 -18.88
N PRO A 36 27.65 0.79 -19.36
CA PRO A 36 28.57 1.75 -19.89
C PRO A 36 29.69 2.06 -18.90
N GLN A 37 30.93 2.09 -19.39
CA GLN A 37 32.12 2.37 -18.57
C GLN A 37 32.33 1.38 -17.41
N GLN A 38 31.96 0.10 -17.61
CA GLN A 38 32.06 -0.96 -16.61
C GLN A 38 33.42 -1.02 -15.91
N THR A 39 34.52 -0.85 -16.68
CA THR A 39 35.88 -0.83 -16.11
C THR A 39 36.07 0.32 -15.11
N ALA A 40 35.59 1.54 -15.41
CA ALA A 40 35.70 2.67 -14.52
C ALA A 40 34.80 2.49 -13.27
N LEU A 41 33.64 1.90 -13.43
CA LEU A 41 32.73 1.55 -12.31
C LEU A 41 33.35 0.51 -11.36
N ASN A 42 34.03 -0.51 -11.91
CA ASN A 42 34.75 -1.51 -11.11
C ASN A 42 35.93 -0.88 -10.33
N VAL A 43 36.70 0.02 -10.98
CA VAL A 43 37.79 0.76 -10.33
C VAL A 43 37.25 1.64 -9.21
N LEU A 44 36.17 2.38 -9.46
CA LEU A 44 35.52 3.24 -8.44
C LEU A 44 35.07 2.40 -7.23
N SER A 45 34.32 1.36 -7.47
CA SER A 45 33.79 0.50 -6.40
C SER A 45 34.92 -0.11 -5.56
N LYS A 46 35.96 -0.63 -6.22
CA LYS A 46 37.11 -1.25 -5.54
C LYS A 46 37.90 -0.25 -4.74
N SER A 47 38.20 0.94 -5.27
CA SER A 47 38.95 1.98 -4.57
C SER A 47 38.21 2.46 -3.29
N LEU A 48 36.89 2.60 -3.35
CA LEU A 48 36.09 3.01 -2.19
C LEU A 48 35.99 1.91 -1.12
N LEU A 49 36.02 0.65 -1.53
CA LEU A 49 36.11 -0.47 -0.59
C LEU A 49 37.48 -0.50 0.10
N ASP A 50 38.55 -0.37 -0.68
CA ASP A 50 39.94 -0.42 -0.19
C ASP A 50 40.28 0.76 0.73
N SER A 51 39.69 1.95 0.50
CA SER A 51 39.80 3.12 1.39
C SER A 51 38.96 2.99 2.67
N GLY A 52 37.99 2.08 2.70
CA GLY A 52 37.05 1.93 3.82
C GLY A 52 35.88 2.89 3.80
N ASP A 53 35.72 3.73 2.77
CA ASP A 53 34.59 4.65 2.63
C ASP A 53 33.29 3.93 2.29
N PHE A 54 33.38 2.73 1.68
CA PHE A 54 32.26 1.86 1.39
C PHE A 54 32.59 0.41 1.78
N SER A 55 31.60 -0.36 2.20
CA SER A 55 31.83 -1.71 2.70
C SER A 55 31.16 -2.82 1.88
N GLY A 56 30.31 -2.51 0.91
CA GLY A 56 29.53 -3.49 0.15
C GLY A 56 28.56 -4.36 0.96
N LYS A 57 28.50 -4.18 2.29
CA LYS A 57 27.59 -4.91 3.18
C LYS A 57 26.14 -4.59 2.87
N LEU A 58 25.28 -5.56 3.18
CA LEU A 58 23.84 -5.49 2.91
C LEU A 58 23.21 -4.16 3.37
N GLY A 59 22.53 -3.47 2.47
CA GLY A 59 21.82 -2.22 2.74
C GLY A 59 22.72 -0.99 2.97
N LYS A 60 24.04 -1.09 2.81
CA LYS A 60 24.90 0.07 2.85
C LYS A 60 24.90 0.82 1.53
N THR A 61 24.81 2.14 1.59
CA THR A 61 24.78 3.00 0.41
C THR A 61 25.88 4.07 0.50
N LEU A 62 26.42 4.45 -0.65
CA LEU A 62 27.35 5.59 -0.79
C LEU A 62 27.05 6.33 -2.09
N LEU A 63 26.71 7.60 -2.00
CA LEU A 63 26.51 8.48 -3.15
C LEU A 63 27.81 9.17 -3.53
N VAL A 64 28.30 8.93 -4.74
CA VAL A 64 29.45 9.62 -5.33
C VAL A 64 28.94 10.64 -6.33
N VAL A 65 29.32 11.91 -6.16
CA VAL A 65 28.94 13.02 -7.04
C VAL A 65 30.09 13.38 -7.95
N LYS A 66 29.83 13.49 -9.27
CA LYS A 66 30.80 13.79 -10.30
C LYS A 66 32.03 12.86 -10.28
N PRO A 67 31.83 11.52 -10.34
CA PRO A 67 32.96 10.59 -10.38
C PRO A 67 33.80 10.82 -11.64
N THR A 68 35.11 10.64 -11.49
CA THR A 68 36.06 10.79 -12.62
C THR A 68 35.86 9.67 -13.66
N ASP A 69 35.95 9.98 -14.93
CA ASP A 69 35.86 9.03 -16.06
C ASP A 69 34.52 8.25 -16.17
N ILE A 70 33.47 8.74 -15.50
CA ILE A 70 32.12 8.18 -15.53
C ILE A 70 31.14 9.24 -16.01
N ALA A 71 30.31 8.93 -17.02
CA ALA A 71 29.40 9.90 -17.65
C ALA A 71 28.23 10.33 -16.76
N PHE A 72 27.90 9.56 -15.72
CA PHE A 72 26.82 9.89 -14.80
C PHE A 72 27.25 11.01 -13.84
N GLN A 73 26.36 11.97 -13.57
CA GLN A 73 26.60 13.01 -12.58
C GLN A 73 26.67 12.43 -11.16
N ARG A 74 26.00 11.29 -10.93
CA ARG A 74 25.96 10.58 -9.64
C ARG A 74 26.03 9.09 -9.86
N VAL A 75 26.76 8.41 -8.98
CA VAL A 75 26.73 6.96 -8.83
C VAL A 75 26.37 6.65 -7.39
N LEU A 76 25.24 5.97 -7.19
CA LEU A 76 24.81 5.46 -5.90
C LEU A 76 25.23 4.00 -5.81
N LEU A 77 26.29 3.72 -5.05
CA LEU A 77 26.67 2.34 -4.73
C LEU A 77 25.72 1.78 -3.69
N VAL A 78 25.28 0.55 -3.89
CA VAL A 78 24.37 -0.17 -3.00
C VAL A 78 24.96 -1.54 -2.68
N GLY A 79 25.18 -1.82 -1.41
CA GLY A 79 25.73 -3.09 -0.93
C GLY A 79 24.68 -4.20 -0.87
N PHE A 80 25.03 -5.36 -1.42
CA PHE A 80 24.19 -6.58 -1.39
C PHE A 80 24.82 -7.70 -0.56
N GLY A 81 25.98 -7.44 0.08
CA GLY A 81 26.69 -8.43 0.90
C GLY A 81 27.24 -9.60 0.08
N GLU A 82 27.26 -10.78 0.69
CA GLU A 82 27.66 -12.03 0.03
C GLU A 82 26.53 -12.56 -0.84
N MET A 83 26.68 -12.53 -2.16
CA MET A 83 25.63 -12.92 -3.13
C MET A 83 25.10 -14.35 -2.90
N GLN A 84 25.95 -15.28 -2.48
CA GLN A 84 25.54 -16.68 -2.22
C GLN A 84 24.61 -16.83 -1.01
N LYS A 85 24.60 -15.84 -0.10
CA LYS A 85 23.77 -15.80 1.10
C LYS A 85 22.60 -14.81 0.97
N LEU A 86 22.46 -14.17 -0.19
CA LEU A 86 21.44 -13.15 -0.39
C LEU A 86 20.03 -13.77 -0.37
N THR A 87 19.24 -13.34 0.59
CA THR A 87 17.82 -13.70 0.72
C THR A 87 16.91 -12.66 0.08
N THR A 88 15.67 -13.02 -0.21
CA THR A 88 14.62 -12.08 -0.66
C THR A 88 14.52 -10.87 0.28
N LYS A 89 14.48 -11.09 1.61
CA LYS A 89 14.45 -9.99 2.59
C LYS A 89 15.69 -9.09 2.49
N GLY A 90 16.86 -9.69 2.34
CA GLY A 90 18.12 -8.94 2.19
C GLY A 90 18.11 -8.06 0.94
N TYR A 91 17.68 -8.62 -0.18
CA TYR A 91 17.50 -7.86 -1.43
C TYR A 91 16.59 -6.66 -1.25
N LEU A 92 15.37 -6.86 -0.71
CA LEU A 92 14.40 -5.79 -0.48
C LEU A 92 14.95 -4.71 0.47
N THR A 93 15.74 -5.10 1.49
CA THR A 93 16.42 -4.15 2.39
C THR A 93 17.40 -3.26 1.62
N SER A 94 18.19 -3.82 0.70
CA SER A 94 19.13 -3.04 -0.11
C SER A 94 18.42 -2.10 -1.10
N ILE A 95 17.32 -2.55 -1.72
CA ILE A 95 16.52 -1.70 -2.61
C ILE A 95 15.88 -0.54 -1.82
N GLN A 96 15.34 -0.81 -0.62
CA GLN A 96 14.77 0.24 0.22
C GLN A 96 15.84 1.27 0.60
N ALA A 97 17.04 0.83 1.00
CA ALA A 97 18.15 1.73 1.32
C ALA A 97 18.58 2.60 0.11
N ALA A 98 18.52 2.05 -1.11
CA ALA A 98 18.77 2.81 -2.32
C ALA A 98 17.70 3.89 -2.54
N ALA A 99 16.42 3.57 -2.36
CA ALA A 99 15.33 4.51 -2.49
C ALA A 99 15.42 5.65 -1.45
N ASP A 100 15.72 5.31 -0.20
CA ASP A 100 15.90 6.28 0.90
C ASP A 100 17.08 7.25 0.61
N ALA A 101 18.18 6.74 0.05
CA ALA A 101 19.33 7.57 -0.32
C ALA A 101 19.00 8.57 -1.43
N LEU A 102 18.10 8.23 -2.35
CA LEU A 102 17.68 9.13 -3.43
C LEU A 102 16.80 10.29 -2.96
N ASP A 103 16.04 10.13 -1.90
CA ASP A 103 15.19 11.21 -1.35
C ASP A 103 16.03 12.42 -0.89
N HIS A 104 17.31 12.18 -0.56
CA HIS A 104 18.24 13.19 -0.07
C HIS A 104 19.17 13.79 -1.14
N CYS A 105 18.98 13.45 -2.42
CA CYS A 105 19.82 13.95 -3.50
C CYS A 105 19.01 14.59 -4.63
N GLY A 106 19.69 15.11 -5.65
CA GLY A 106 19.07 15.76 -6.81
C GLY A 106 18.92 14.84 -8.01
N ALA A 107 18.73 13.52 -7.80
CA ALA A 107 18.49 12.56 -8.87
C ALA A 107 17.13 12.77 -9.51
N THR A 108 17.07 12.81 -10.84
CA THR A 108 15.82 12.98 -11.60
C THR A 108 15.60 11.86 -12.62
N HIS A 109 16.66 11.48 -13.36
CA HIS A 109 16.60 10.46 -14.39
C HIS A 109 17.64 9.37 -14.09
N ILE A 110 17.16 8.20 -13.74
CA ILE A 110 17.96 7.16 -13.08
C ILE A 110 18.13 5.95 -13.99
N VAL A 111 19.35 5.37 -14.01
CA VAL A 111 19.59 3.98 -14.42
C VAL A 111 19.62 3.13 -13.16
N ASN A 112 18.81 2.09 -13.10
CA ASN A 112 18.77 1.18 -11.96
C ASN A 112 19.26 -0.21 -12.36
N ALA A 113 20.51 -0.50 -12.00
CA ALA A 113 21.14 -1.81 -12.24
C ALA A 113 20.93 -2.81 -11.10
N THR A 114 20.25 -2.44 -10.01
CA THR A 114 20.06 -3.35 -8.85
C THR A 114 19.24 -4.59 -9.16
N ILE A 115 18.49 -4.60 -10.26
CA ILE A 115 17.78 -5.79 -10.74
C ILE A 115 18.72 -6.98 -10.98
N PHE A 116 20.01 -6.73 -11.26
CA PHE A 116 21.00 -7.77 -11.49
C PHE A 116 21.47 -8.47 -10.20
N ALA A 117 21.33 -7.79 -9.06
CA ALA A 117 21.70 -8.35 -7.75
C ALA A 117 20.59 -9.19 -7.10
N LYS A 118 19.62 -9.66 -7.86
CA LYS A 118 18.52 -10.47 -7.36
C LYS A 118 19.00 -11.79 -6.74
N PRO A 119 18.25 -12.36 -5.76
CA PRO A 119 18.52 -13.70 -5.27
C PRO A 119 18.47 -14.74 -6.41
N ALA A 120 19.28 -15.79 -6.30
CA ALA A 120 19.41 -16.79 -7.36
C ALA A 120 18.07 -17.48 -7.73
N ALA A 121 17.18 -17.66 -6.75
CA ALA A 121 15.86 -18.27 -6.96
C ALA A 121 14.84 -17.37 -7.67
N GLU A 122 15.12 -16.06 -7.77
CA GLU A 122 14.18 -15.08 -8.31
C GLU A 122 14.49 -14.73 -9.78
N SER A 123 13.47 -14.27 -10.52
CA SER A 123 13.63 -13.81 -11.91
C SER A 123 13.99 -12.32 -12.00
N ILE A 124 14.43 -11.86 -13.16
CA ILE A 124 14.58 -10.42 -13.44
C ILE A 124 13.22 -9.72 -13.40
N GLU A 125 12.19 -10.35 -13.93
CA GLU A 125 10.82 -9.84 -13.89
C GLU A 125 10.36 -9.57 -12.45
N TRP A 126 10.59 -10.51 -11.52
CA TRP A 126 10.34 -10.32 -10.11
C TRP A 126 11.13 -9.13 -9.54
N ALA A 127 12.42 -9.03 -9.88
CA ALA A 127 13.26 -7.93 -9.42
C ALA A 127 12.77 -6.56 -9.93
N VAL A 128 12.32 -6.47 -11.18
CA VAL A 128 11.70 -5.27 -11.76
C VAL A 128 10.43 -4.90 -10.99
N THR A 129 9.54 -5.88 -10.72
CA THR A 129 8.31 -5.66 -9.93
C THR A 129 8.63 -5.07 -8.56
N GLN A 130 9.59 -5.67 -7.83
CA GLN A 130 9.96 -5.21 -6.49
C GLN A 130 10.60 -3.81 -6.50
N ASN A 131 11.48 -3.55 -7.47
CA ASN A 131 12.07 -2.21 -7.63
C ASN A 131 11.01 -1.16 -7.93
N ALA A 132 10.15 -1.41 -8.92
CA ALA A 132 9.09 -0.47 -9.28
C ALA A 132 8.16 -0.17 -8.09
N GLN A 133 7.80 -1.19 -7.31
CA GLN A 133 6.98 -1.03 -6.11
C GLN A 133 7.69 -0.20 -5.05
N ILE A 134 8.92 -0.53 -4.69
CA ILE A 134 9.65 0.12 -3.60
C ILE A 134 9.96 1.57 -3.96
N PHE A 135 10.50 1.84 -5.16
CA PHE A 135 10.82 3.20 -5.55
C PHE A 135 9.56 4.07 -5.67
N GLN A 136 8.48 3.57 -6.28
CA GLN A 136 7.23 4.32 -6.37
C GLN A 136 6.65 4.63 -4.97
N ARG A 137 6.67 3.66 -4.05
CA ARG A 137 6.15 3.84 -2.68
C ARG A 137 7.00 4.80 -1.84
N SER A 138 8.32 4.77 -1.97
CA SER A 138 9.25 5.56 -1.14
C SER A 138 9.08 7.07 -1.33
N PHE A 139 8.43 7.50 -2.40
CA PHE A 139 8.11 8.91 -2.64
C PHE A 139 6.67 9.29 -2.24
N TYR A 140 6.00 8.45 -1.44
CA TYR A 140 4.75 8.85 -0.81
C TYR A 140 5.03 9.89 0.29
N ASP A 141 4.31 11.01 0.24
CA ASP A 141 4.27 12.01 1.30
C ASP A 141 2.80 12.37 1.55
N TYR A 142 2.37 12.29 2.81
CA TYR A 142 0.99 12.63 3.19
C TYR A 142 0.73 14.10 2.95
N SER A 143 -0.24 14.40 2.09
CA SER A 143 -0.48 15.75 1.55
C SER A 143 -1.88 16.30 1.75
N HIS A 144 -2.70 15.61 2.55
CA HIS A 144 -4.08 16.04 2.79
C HIS A 144 -4.13 17.42 3.48
N GLU A 145 -5.17 18.19 3.19
CA GLU A 145 -5.38 19.55 3.73
C GLU A 145 -5.39 19.64 5.27
N SER A 146 -5.65 18.52 5.96
CA SER A 146 -5.50 18.41 7.42
C SER A 146 -4.12 18.79 7.94
N ARG A 147 -3.09 18.80 7.07
CA ARG A 147 -1.73 19.29 7.37
C ARG A 147 -1.55 20.81 7.18
N GLY A 148 -2.62 21.52 6.92
CA GLY A 148 -2.60 22.97 6.73
C GLY A 148 -1.79 23.37 5.50
N SER A 149 -0.75 24.21 5.67
CA SER A 149 0.09 24.71 4.58
C SER A 149 1.14 23.70 4.08
N HIS A 150 1.17 22.47 4.58
CA HIS A 150 2.09 21.47 4.07
C HIS A 150 1.74 21.08 2.64
N THR A 151 2.63 21.39 1.71
CA THR A 151 2.57 20.87 0.36
C THR A 151 3.45 19.63 0.27
N ALA A 152 2.89 18.52 -0.21
CA ALA A 152 3.68 17.33 -0.48
C ALA A 152 4.89 17.70 -1.34
N LYS A 153 6.06 17.21 -0.95
CA LYS A 153 7.24 17.32 -1.79
C LYS A 153 6.98 16.56 -3.09
N ALA A 154 7.02 17.24 -4.23
CA ALA A 154 7.01 16.54 -5.49
C ALA A 154 8.22 15.60 -5.52
N PRO A 155 8.05 14.31 -5.86
CA PRO A 155 9.17 13.41 -6.03
C PRO A 155 10.11 13.99 -7.08
N LYS A 156 11.40 14.03 -6.77
CA LYS A 156 12.43 14.53 -7.70
C LYS A 156 12.65 13.55 -8.84
N VAL A 157 12.54 12.26 -8.56
CA VAL A 157 12.69 11.21 -9.55
C VAL A 157 11.52 11.24 -10.54
N GLU A 158 11.83 11.45 -11.81
CA GLU A 158 10.85 11.51 -12.89
C GLU A 158 10.83 10.23 -13.70
N SER A 159 12.00 9.65 -13.97
CA SER A 159 12.12 8.42 -14.74
C SER A 159 13.18 7.48 -14.18
N MET A 160 12.95 6.18 -14.40
CA MET A 160 13.88 5.11 -14.04
C MET A 160 13.98 4.12 -15.20
N VAL A 161 15.20 3.89 -15.65
CA VAL A 161 15.52 2.95 -16.73
C VAL A 161 16.08 1.68 -16.09
N PHE A 162 15.51 0.54 -16.44
CA PHE A 162 16.10 -0.77 -16.16
C PHE A 162 16.91 -1.24 -17.40
N PRO A 163 18.20 -1.54 -17.24
CA PRO A 163 19.06 -1.95 -18.34
C PRO A 163 18.86 -3.43 -18.72
N CYS A 164 17.65 -3.80 -19.08
CA CYS A 164 17.25 -5.17 -19.41
C CYS A 164 16.20 -5.17 -20.51
N ASP A 165 15.76 -6.37 -20.92
CA ASP A 165 14.65 -6.55 -21.83
C ASP A 165 13.36 -5.93 -21.30
N ASP A 166 12.35 -5.78 -22.15
CA ASP A 166 11.08 -5.16 -21.80
C ASP A 166 10.27 -6.03 -20.80
N PHE A 167 10.15 -5.53 -19.59
CA PHE A 167 9.31 -6.05 -18.53
C PHE A 167 8.27 -5.02 -18.07
N THR A 168 7.69 -4.28 -19.01
CA THR A 168 6.70 -3.23 -18.73
C THR A 168 5.55 -3.72 -17.85
N ALA A 169 5.02 -4.91 -18.09
CA ALA A 169 3.95 -5.48 -17.27
C ALA A 169 4.37 -5.67 -15.80
N ALA A 170 5.60 -6.11 -15.55
CA ALA A 170 6.14 -6.29 -14.21
C ALA A 170 6.32 -4.94 -13.48
N ALA A 171 6.82 -3.92 -14.18
CA ALA A 171 6.94 -2.57 -13.63
C ALA A 171 5.56 -1.96 -13.32
N GLN A 172 4.59 -2.13 -14.20
CA GLN A 172 3.20 -1.71 -13.98
C GLN A 172 2.59 -2.41 -12.76
N GLN A 173 2.83 -3.70 -12.56
CA GLN A 173 2.38 -4.44 -11.38
C GLN A 173 2.96 -3.84 -10.10
N GLY A 174 4.27 -3.60 -10.06
CA GLY A 174 4.92 -2.98 -8.90
C GLY A 174 4.37 -1.58 -8.62
N GLN A 175 4.23 -0.76 -9.66
CA GLN A 175 3.71 0.60 -9.56
C GLN A 175 2.26 0.65 -9.07
N ALA A 176 1.38 -0.16 -9.64
CA ALA A 176 -0.03 -0.23 -9.24
C ALA A 176 -0.19 -0.66 -7.78
N THR A 177 0.62 -1.64 -7.34
CA THR A 177 0.65 -2.06 -5.94
C THR A 177 1.06 -0.90 -5.03
N ALA A 178 2.10 -0.15 -5.40
CA ALA A 178 2.55 1.02 -4.63
C ALA A 178 1.50 2.14 -4.56
N LEU A 179 0.75 2.37 -5.64
CA LEU A 179 -0.34 3.34 -5.67
C LEU A 179 -1.50 2.93 -4.77
N GLY A 180 -1.84 1.64 -4.74
CA GLY A 180 -2.81 1.08 -3.80
C GLY A 180 -2.36 1.24 -2.34
N MET A 181 -1.09 0.93 -2.04
CA MET A 181 -0.51 1.15 -0.71
C MET A 181 -0.53 2.63 -0.31
N ALA A 182 -0.23 3.55 -1.22
CA ALA A 182 -0.27 4.98 -0.96
C ALA A 182 -1.70 5.46 -0.62
N MET A 183 -2.72 4.97 -1.33
CA MET A 183 -4.13 5.27 -1.00
C MET A 183 -4.50 4.75 0.39
N THR A 184 -4.10 3.52 0.74
CA THR A 184 -4.31 2.97 2.08
C THR A 184 -3.68 3.86 3.15
N GLN A 185 -2.43 4.29 2.95
CA GLN A 185 -1.70 5.16 3.87
C GLN A 185 -2.34 6.56 3.97
N GLU A 186 -2.79 7.13 2.85
CA GLU A 186 -3.45 8.45 2.83
C GLU A 186 -4.73 8.43 3.68
N LEU A 187 -5.60 7.42 3.47
CA LEU A 187 -6.83 7.27 4.23
C LEU A 187 -6.58 7.01 5.71
N ALA A 188 -5.63 6.14 6.04
CA ALA A 188 -5.33 5.80 7.43
C ALA A 188 -4.65 6.96 8.19
N ASN A 189 -3.81 7.77 7.52
CA ASN A 189 -3.16 8.92 8.15
C ASN A 189 -4.12 10.09 8.40
N MET A 190 -5.23 10.13 7.68
CA MET A 190 -6.19 11.21 7.77
C MET A 190 -6.88 11.23 9.14
N PRO A 191 -7.03 12.39 9.80
CA PRO A 191 -7.81 12.52 11.02
C PRO A 191 -9.28 12.13 10.82
N SER A 192 -9.91 11.54 11.84
CA SER A 192 -11.28 11.01 11.76
C SER A 192 -12.36 12.05 11.47
N ASN A 193 -12.12 13.32 11.79
CA ASN A 193 -13.02 14.42 11.42
C ASN A 193 -13.03 14.73 9.91
N PHE A 194 -12.07 14.21 9.15
CA PHE A 194 -12.02 14.23 7.69
C PHE A 194 -12.34 12.84 7.11
N CYS A 195 -11.65 11.79 7.59
CA CYS A 195 -11.90 10.41 7.15
C CYS A 195 -13.13 9.83 7.85
N THR A 196 -14.30 10.34 7.49
CA THR A 196 -15.60 9.86 7.99
C THR A 196 -16.13 8.68 7.16
N PRO A 197 -17.18 7.96 7.60
CA PRO A 197 -17.86 6.96 6.76
C PRO A 197 -18.32 7.52 5.41
N THR A 198 -18.77 8.77 5.38
CA THR A 198 -19.17 9.47 4.15
C THR A 198 -17.97 9.69 3.22
N TYR A 199 -16.83 10.13 3.75
CA TYR A 199 -15.62 10.32 2.96
C TYR A 199 -15.10 9.01 2.34
N LEU A 200 -15.17 7.90 3.08
CA LEU A 200 -14.84 6.57 2.54
C LEU A 200 -15.79 6.18 1.40
N ALA A 201 -17.08 6.48 1.53
CA ALA A 201 -18.06 6.24 0.46
C ALA A 201 -17.79 7.12 -0.78
N GLU A 202 -17.48 8.40 -0.59
CA GLU A 202 -17.11 9.32 -1.67
C GLU A 202 -15.83 8.87 -2.38
N THR A 203 -14.84 8.36 -1.63
CA THR A 203 -13.61 7.77 -2.20
C THR A 203 -13.94 6.54 -3.06
N ALA A 204 -14.85 5.68 -2.62
CA ALA A 204 -15.30 4.53 -3.41
C ALA A 204 -16.01 4.99 -4.70
N ILE A 205 -16.89 6.00 -4.61
CA ILE A 205 -17.59 6.59 -5.77
C ILE A 205 -16.57 7.15 -6.76
N GLN A 206 -15.54 7.85 -6.28
CA GLN A 206 -14.48 8.38 -7.14
C GLN A 206 -13.71 7.27 -7.86
N LEU A 207 -13.36 6.18 -7.15
CA LEU A 207 -12.75 5.01 -7.78
C LEU A 207 -13.66 4.38 -8.84
N GLY A 208 -14.98 4.36 -8.57
CA GLY A 208 -15.96 3.90 -9.55
C GLY A 208 -15.96 4.75 -10.82
N GLN A 209 -15.87 6.07 -10.68
CA GLN A 209 -15.79 7.02 -11.81
C GLN A 209 -14.47 6.88 -12.59
N ASP A 210 -13.35 6.75 -11.87
CA ASP A 210 -12.02 6.68 -12.49
C ASP A 210 -11.79 5.37 -13.26
N PHE A 211 -12.33 4.25 -12.76
CA PHE A 211 -11.99 2.92 -13.25
C PHE A 211 -13.19 2.09 -13.76
N GLY A 212 -14.40 2.61 -13.67
CA GLY A 212 -15.60 1.93 -14.14
C GLY A 212 -16.12 0.84 -13.19
N PHE A 213 -15.85 0.94 -11.87
CA PHE A 213 -16.41 0.01 -10.90
C PHE A 213 -17.88 0.28 -10.64
N GLU A 214 -18.65 -0.78 -10.41
CA GLU A 214 -20.00 -0.60 -9.87
C GLU A 214 -19.92 -0.33 -8.38
N ILE A 215 -20.58 0.74 -7.94
CA ILE A 215 -20.62 1.17 -6.55
C ILE A 215 -22.05 1.13 -6.04
N ASN A 216 -22.25 0.50 -4.89
CA ASN A 216 -23.52 0.52 -4.17
C ASN A 216 -23.26 0.94 -2.71
N ILE A 217 -23.99 1.94 -2.22
CA ILE A 217 -23.86 2.46 -0.87
C ILE A 217 -25.19 2.28 -0.17
N LEU A 218 -25.24 1.46 0.89
CA LEU A 218 -26.43 1.35 1.73
C LEU A 218 -26.34 2.36 2.86
N ASP A 219 -27.43 3.13 3.03
CA ASP A 219 -27.59 4.08 4.11
C ASP A 219 -28.21 3.44 5.36
N ARG A 220 -28.22 4.17 6.47
CA ARG A 220 -28.82 3.74 7.76
C ARG A 220 -30.20 3.14 7.59
N LYS A 221 -31.06 3.77 6.79
CA LYS A 221 -32.45 3.32 6.59
C LYS A 221 -32.51 1.95 5.95
N GLU A 222 -31.77 1.76 4.86
CA GLU A 222 -31.72 0.49 4.11
C GLU A 222 -31.16 -0.63 4.98
N MET A 223 -30.09 -0.37 5.74
CA MET A 223 -29.50 -1.36 6.65
C MET A 223 -30.46 -1.79 7.75
N ILE A 224 -31.26 -0.84 8.32
CA ILE A 224 -32.31 -1.16 9.28
C ILE A 224 -33.41 -2.02 8.64
N GLU A 225 -33.90 -1.64 7.48
CA GLU A 225 -34.91 -2.39 6.73
C GLU A 225 -34.47 -3.82 6.36
N MET A 226 -33.18 -4.01 6.12
CA MET A 226 -32.58 -5.33 5.87
C MET A 226 -32.37 -6.15 7.14
N GLY A 227 -32.47 -5.55 8.33
CA GLY A 227 -32.30 -6.25 9.61
C GLY A 227 -30.83 -6.38 10.06
N MET A 228 -29.93 -5.46 9.66
CA MET A 228 -28.54 -5.42 10.10
C MET A 228 -28.40 -4.87 11.54
N GLY A 229 -29.03 -5.54 12.51
CA GLY A 229 -29.11 -5.05 13.89
C GLY A 229 -27.79 -5.06 14.63
N SER A 230 -26.87 -5.96 14.27
CA SER A 230 -25.54 -5.99 14.86
C SER A 230 -24.69 -4.80 14.42
N PHE A 231 -24.66 -4.46 13.12
CA PHE A 231 -23.98 -3.27 12.63
C PHE A 231 -24.62 -2.00 13.20
N MET A 232 -25.94 -1.92 13.18
CA MET A 232 -26.67 -0.74 13.64
C MET A 232 -26.52 -0.50 15.14
N SER A 233 -26.25 -1.53 15.94
CA SER A 233 -25.98 -1.38 17.37
C SER A 233 -24.74 -0.52 17.65
N VAL A 234 -23.69 -0.68 16.86
CA VAL A 234 -22.49 0.15 16.94
C VAL A 234 -22.76 1.57 16.46
N ALA A 235 -23.44 1.68 15.32
CA ALA A 235 -23.67 2.93 14.64
C ALA A 235 -24.63 3.90 15.35
N GLN A 236 -25.49 3.39 16.25
CA GLN A 236 -26.51 4.23 16.88
C GLN A 236 -25.96 5.25 17.86
N GLY A 237 -24.76 5.02 18.42
CA GLY A 237 -24.10 5.95 19.33
C GLY A 237 -23.43 7.14 18.64
N GLY A 238 -23.13 7.04 17.34
CA GLY A 238 -22.47 8.08 16.56
C GLY A 238 -23.47 9.02 15.87
N ALA A 239 -23.13 10.31 15.79
CA ALA A 239 -23.88 11.29 14.99
C ALA A 239 -23.60 11.16 13.49
N THR A 240 -22.41 10.67 13.12
CA THR A 240 -21.99 10.48 11.74
C THR A 240 -22.79 9.35 11.08
N PRO A 241 -23.37 9.56 9.87
CA PRO A 241 -24.14 8.53 9.20
C PRO A 241 -23.29 7.30 8.85
N PRO A 242 -23.67 6.08 9.29
CA PRO A 242 -23.00 4.86 8.89
C PRO A 242 -23.24 4.56 7.42
N LYS A 243 -22.32 3.82 6.79
CA LYS A 243 -22.40 3.38 5.38
C LYS A 243 -21.99 1.92 5.26
N MET A 244 -22.74 1.14 4.47
CA MET A 244 -22.21 -0.12 3.91
C MET A 244 -21.77 0.19 2.50
N ILE A 245 -20.46 0.19 2.27
CA ILE A 245 -19.86 0.57 0.99
C ILE A 245 -19.51 -0.68 0.21
N CYS A 246 -20.08 -0.84 -0.99
CA CYS A 246 -19.88 -2.00 -1.82
C CYS A 246 -19.29 -1.58 -3.17
N LEU A 247 -18.19 -2.23 -3.56
CA LEU A 247 -17.52 -2.04 -4.84
C LEU A 247 -17.50 -3.36 -5.60
N SER A 248 -17.69 -3.33 -6.93
CA SER A 248 -17.58 -4.51 -7.79
C SER A 248 -16.66 -4.24 -8.97
N TYR A 249 -15.57 -5.01 -9.06
CA TYR A 249 -14.68 -5.08 -10.20
C TYR A 249 -15.00 -6.34 -11.01
N LYS A 250 -15.35 -6.18 -12.28
CA LYS A 250 -15.72 -7.25 -13.21
C LYS A 250 -14.65 -7.37 -14.29
N GLY A 251 -13.56 -8.06 -13.98
CA GLY A 251 -12.43 -8.26 -14.90
C GLY A 251 -12.47 -9.59 -15.64
N ALA A 252 -13.33 -10.54 -15.22
CA ALA A 252 -13.47 -11.85 -15.82
C ALA A 252 -14.93 -12.13 -16.22
N ASP A 253 -15.18 -13.32 -16.79
CA ASP A 253 -16.52 -13.76 -17.17
C ASP A 253 -17.49 -13.72 -15.98
N ALA A 254 -18.75 -13.35 -16.24
CA ALA A 254 -19.78 -13.21 -15.22
C ALA A 254 -20.14 -14.53 -14.52
N SER A 255 -19.85 -15.69 -15.12
CA SER A 255 -20.03 -17.01 -14.50
C SER A 255 -18.97 -17.33 -13.44
N GLN A 256 -17.85 -16.61 -13.43
CA GLN A 256 -16.79 -16.77 -12.44
C GLN A 256 -17.17 -16.05 -11.14
N ALA A 257 -17.39 -16.82 -10.08
CA ALA A 257 -17.70 -16.27 -8.76
C ALA A 257 -16.59 -15.34 -8.27
N PRO A 258 -16.91 -14.15 -7.72
CA PRO A 258 -15.92 -13.19 -7.28
C PRO A 258 -15.14 -13.64 -6.03
N ILE A 259 -13.99 -13.04 -5.83
CA ILE A 259 -13.31 -13.00 -4.52
C ILE A 259 -13.86 -11.79 -3.77
N ALA A 260 -14.28 -11.97 -2.53
CA ALA A 260 -14.75 -10.88 -1.69
C ALA A 260 -13.68 -10.41 -0.72
N LEU A 261 -13.54 -9.09 -0.61
CA LEU A 261 -12.70 -8.40 0.37
C LEU A 261 -13.62 -7.65 1.33
N VAL A 262 -13.54 -7.96 2.62
CA VAL A 262 -14.35 -7.30 3.65
C VAL A 262 -13.42 -6.51 4.56
N GLY A 263 -13.66 -5.20 4.72
CA GLY A 263 -12.77 -4.32 5.46
C GLY A 263 -13.45 -3.61 6.62
N LYS A 264 -12.99 -3.83 7.88
CA LYS A 264 -13.45 -3.05 9.05
C LYS A 264 -13.23 -1.56 8.79
N GLY A 265 -14.30 -0.77 8.96
CA GLY A 265 -14.32 0.67 8.68
C GLY A 265 -14.77 1.51 9.87
N VAL A 266 -14.28 1.23 11.08
CA VAL A 266 -14.54 2.09 12.25
C VAL A 266 -13.64 3.31 12.15
N THR A 267 -14.20 4.45 11.72
CA THR A 267 -13.42 5.65 11.44
C THR A 267 -12.91 6.36 12.70
N PHE A 268 -13.55 6.14 13.82
CA PHE A 268 -13.03 6.44 15.15
C PHE A 268 -13.67 5.53 16.19
N ASP A 269 -12.84 4.92 17.06
CA ASP A 269 -13.29 3.98 18.09
C ASP A 269 -12.96 4.48 19.50
N THR A 270 -13.99 4.95 20.20
CA THR A 270 -13.86 5.32 21.62
C THR A 270 -14.04 4.14 22.59
N GLY A 271 -14.46 2.97 22.06
CA GLY A 271 -14.97 1.85 22.85
C GLY A 271 -16.47 1.92 23.14
N GLY A 272 -17.15 3.01 22.79
CA GLY A 272 -18.54 3.23 23.14
C GLY A 272 -18.74 3.43 24.65
N ILE A 273 -19.77 2.82 25.23
CA ILE A 273 -20.02 2.87 26.70
C ILE A 273 -18.92 2.16 27.48
N SER A 274 -18.31 1.11 26.92
CA SER A 274 -17.08 0.48 27.46
C SER A 274 -15.85 1.31 27.09
N LEU A 275 -15.81 2.56 27.55
CA LEU A 275 -14.88 3.61 27.10
C LEU A 275 -13.41 3.24 27.30
N LYS A 276 -12.61 3.42 26.24
CA LYS A 276 -11.16 3.26 26.30
C LYS A 276 -10.51 4.31 27.22
N PRO A 277 -9.32 4.03 27.79
CA PRO A 277 -8.49 5.06 28.41
C PRO A 277 -8.15 6.16 27.39
N GLY A 278 -8.04 7.41 27.86
CA GLY A 278 -7.70 8.55 26.97
C GLY A 278 -6.28 8.48 26.37
N ALA A 279 -5.35 7.76 27.01
CA ALA A 279 -4.00 7.57 26.50
C ALA A 279 -4.02 6.76 25.19
N ALA A 280 -3.42 7.31 24.12
CA ALA A 280 -3.36 6.74 22.79
C ALA A 280 -4.74 6.53 22.09
N MET A 281 -5.82 7.14 22.62
CA MET A 281 -7.13 7.08 21.96
C MET A 281 -7.13 7.78 20.58
N ASP A 282 -6.26 8.76 20.37
CA ASP A 282 -6.07 9.43 19.08
C ASP A 282 -5.58 8.49 17.98
N GLU A 283 -4.92 7.38 18.33
CA GLU A 283 -4.54 6.33 17.38
C GLU A 283 -5.74 5.52 16.86
N MET A 284 -6.90 5.62 17.51
CA MET A 284 -8.13 4.94 17.08
C MET A 284 -8.71 5.49 15.77
N LYS A 285 -8.11 6.53 15.19
CA LYS A 285 -8.33 6.91 13.79
C LYS A 285 -7.90 5.82 12.80
N TYR A 286 -6.98 4.93 13.19
CA TYR A 286 -6.50 3.81 12.35
C TYR A 286 -7.43 2.60 12.35
N ASP A 287 -8.50 2.62 13.12
CA ASP A 287 -9.41 1.48 13.26
C ASP A 287 -10.29 1.22 12.00
N MET A 288 -10.05 2.00 10.98
CA MET A 288 -10.57 1.84 9.62
C MET A 288 -9.51 1.29 8.63
N GLY A 289 -8.40 0.77 9.11
CA GLY A 289 -7.31 0.24 8.28
C GLY A 289 -7.74 -0.87 7.32
N GLY A 290 -8.73 -1.69 7.72
CA GLY A 290 -9.35 -2.69 6.85
C GLY A 290 -10.07 -2.05 5.66
N ALA A 291 -10.89 -1.03 5.90
CA ALA A 291 -11.56 -0.26 4.85
C ALA A 291 -10.57 0.40 3.89
N ALA A 292 -9.55 1.06 4.44
CA ALA A 292 -8.49 1.69 3.66
C ALA A 292 -7.76 0.68 2.76
N THR A 293 -7.52 -0.55 3.28
CA THR A 293 -6.89 -1.63 2.52
C THR A 293 -7.77 -2.10 1.36
N VAL A 294 -9.08 -2.27 1.57
CA VAL A 294 -10.02 -2.62 0.49
C VAL A 294 -9.97 -1.56 -0.61
N LEU A 295 -10.08 -0.27 -0.27
CA LEU A 295 -10.01 0.82 -1.25
C LEU A 295 -8.66 0.88 -1.97
N GLY A 296 -7.56 0.66 -1.25
CA GLY A 296 -6.22 0.56 -1.85
C GLY A 296 -6.07 -0.60 -2.82
N VAL A 297 -6.64 -1.78 -2.50
CA VAL A 297 -6.66 -2.91 -3.44
C VAL A 297 -7.49 -2.57 -4.68
N PHE A 298 -8.65 -1.91 -4.53
CA PHE A 298 -9.45 -1.48 -5.68
C PHE A 298 -8.71 -0.44 -6.53
N LYS A 299 -7.92 0.46 -5.92
CA LYS A 299 -7.00 1.35 -6.67
C LYS A 299 -6.02 0.53 -7.53
N ALA A 300 -5.38 -0.48 -6.95
CA ALA A 300 -4.45 -1.35 -7.68
C ALA A 300 -5.15 -2.16 -8.78
N LEU A 301 -6.36 -2.68 -8.53
CA LEU A 301 -7.16 -3.39 -9.53
C LEU A 301 -7.52 -2.50 -10.73
N GLY A 302 -7.86 -1.23 -10.47
CA GLY A 302 -8.16 -0.26 -11.53
C GLY A 302 -6.97 0.03 -12.44
N GLU A 303 -5.77 0.08 -11.87
CA GLU A 303 -4.53 0.28 -12.61
C GLU A 303 -4.13 -0.97 -13.42
N LEU A 304 -4.26 -2.17 -12.84
CA LEU A 304 -3.78 -3.44 -13.42
C LEU A 304 -4.77 -4.11 -14.36
N LYS A 305 -6.07 -3.96 -14.10
CA LYS A 305 -7.17 -4.60 -14.83
C LYS A 305 -6.98 -6.12 -15.01
N PRO A 306 -6.70 -6.90 -13.93
CA PRO A 306 -6.47 -8.32 -14.05
C PRO A 306 -7.74 -9.07 -14.42
N ASN A 307 -7.60 -10.26 -15.03
CA ASN A 307 -8.72 -11.10 -15.45
C ASN A 307 -9.33 -11.89 -14.27
N ILE A 308 -9.93 -11.18 -13.30
CA ILE A 308 -10.61 -11.73 -12.11
C ILE A 308 -11.85 -10.88 -11.78
N ASN A 309 -12.81 -11.45 -11.04
CA ASN A 309 -13.91 -10.68 -10.44
C ASN A 309 -13.64 -10.49 -8.95
N VAL A 310 -13.79 -9.25 -8.46
CA VAL A 310 -13.56 -8.90 -7.06
C VAL A 310 -14.70 -8.04 -6.56
N VAL A 311 -15.17 -8.29 -5.33
CA VAL A 311 -16.10 -7.41 -4.62
C VAL A 311 -15.46 -6.92 -3.34
N GLY A 312 -15.64 -5.64 -3.02
CA GLY A 312 -15.25 -5.03 -1.76
C GLY A 312 -16.49 -4.68 -0.94
N VAL A 313 -16.50 -4.99 0.35
CA VAL A 313 -17.59 -4.62 1.27
C VAL A 313 -16.99 -4.00 2.52
N ILE A 314 -17.41 -2.78 2.83
CA ILE A 314 -16.86 -1.98 3.93
C ILE A 314 -18.01 -1.51 4.82
N PRO A 315 -18.20 -2.11 6.02
CA PRO A 315 -19.07 -1.55 7.04
C PRO A 315 -18.37 -0.36 7.72
N ALA A 316 -18.77 0.86 7.36
CA ALA A 316 -18.15 2.09 7.87
C ALA A 316 -19.04 2.79 8.89
N THR A 317 -18.50 3.09 10.08
CA THR A 317 -19.18 3.78 11.17
C THR A 317 -18.18 4.36 12.18
N GLU A 318 -18.69 5.12 13.15
CA GLU A 318 -17.98 5.46 14.39
C GLU A 318 -18.53 4.62 15.55
N ASN A 319 -17.72 4.37 16.57
CA ASN A 319 -18.12 3.80 17.86
C ASN A 319 -18.00 4.87 18.94
N MET A 320 -19.13 5.50 19.30
CA MET A 320 -19.15 6.67 20.18
C MET A 320 -20.03 6.44 21.41
N PRO A 321 -19.64 6.95 22.59
CA PRO A 321 -20.51 7.01 23.75
C PRO A 321 -21.52 8.13 23.60
N SER A 322 -22.81 7.81 23.80
CA SER A 322 -23.87 8.80 23.80
C SER A 322 -25.10 8.25 24.57
N ASP A 323 -26.14 9.06 24.68
CA ASP A 323 -27.41 8.66 25.26
C ASP A 323 -28.16 7.60 24.43
N THR A 324 -27.84 7.48 23.15
CA THR A 324 -28.40 6.48 22.23
C THR A 324 -27.47 5.28 22.02
N ALA A 325 -26.28 5.27 22.60
CA ALA A 325 -25.30 4.18 22.40
C ALA A 325 -25.81 2.84 22.98
N ILE A 326 -25.38 1.75 22.35
CA ILE A 326 -25.63 0.41 22.86
C ILE A 326 -24.94 0.22 24.21
N LYS A 327 -25.57 -0.50 25.12
CA LYS A 327 -25.08 -0.73 26.49
C LYS A 327 -24.63 -2.18 26.65
N PRO A 328 -23.61 -2.45 27.44
CA PRO A 328 -23.32 -3.83 27.89
C PRO A 328 -24.56 -4.50 28.50
N GLY A 329 -24.86 -5.72 28.04
CA GLY A 329 -26.06 -6.48 28.38
C GLY A 329 -27.22 -6.31 27.40
N ASP A 330 -27.17 -5.36 26.45
CA ASP A 330 -28.19 -5.25 25.41
C ASP A 330 -28.10 -6.43 24.44
N VAL A 331 -29.25 -6.87 23.93
CA VAL A 331 -29.35 -7.97 22.95
C VAL A 331 -29.84 -7.42 21.62
N VAL A 332 -29.16 -7.77 20.55
CA VAL A 332 -29.50 -7.39 19.18
C VAL A 332 -29.67 -8.61 18.28
N THR A 333 -30.38 -8.46 17.16
CA THR A 333 -30.50 -9.51 16.15
C THR A 333 -29.69 -9.14 14.93
N SER A 334 -28.77 -10.00 14.51
CA SER A 334 -27.96 -9.82 13.31
C SER A 334 -28.74 -10.13 12.03
N LEU A 335 -28.20 -9.73 10.87
CA LEU A 335 -28.75 -10.05 9.55
C LEU A 335 -28.95 -11.56 9.32
N SER A 336 -28.14 -12.40 9.97
CA SER A 336 -28.32 -13.87 9.89
C SER A 336 -29.50 -14.40 10.74
N GLY A 337 -30.18 -13.54 11.52
CA GLY A 337 -31.27 -13.89 12.43
C GLY A 337 -30.81 -14.37 13.79
N GLN A 338 -29.52 -14.43 14.07
CA GLN A 338 -28.97 -14.81 15.38
C GLN A 338 -29.02 -13.65 16.34
N THR A 339 -29.35 -13.91 17.59
CA THR A 339 -29.31 -12.93 18.69
C THR A 339 -27.91 -12.88 19.28
N ILE A 340 -27.46 -11.67 19.61
CA ILE A 340 -26.12 -11.38 20.17
C ILE A 340 -26.32 -10.57 21.43
N GLU A 341 -25.88 -11.08 22.58
CA GLU A 341 -25.74 -10.31 23.81
C GLU A 341 -24.39 -9.59 23.79
N ILE A 342 -24.40 -8.26 23.86
CA ILE A 342 -23.21 -7.41 23.78
C ILE A 342 -22.73 -7.16 25.22
N LEU A 343 -21.65 -7.84 25.64
CA LEU A 343 -21.07 -7.68 26.97
C LEU A 343 -20.01 -6.58 27.03
N ASN A 344 -19.43 -6.21 25.90
CA ASN A 344 -18.39 -5.18 25.80
C ASN A 344 -18.57 -4.41 24.49
N THR A 345 -18.85 -3.12 24.56
CA THR A 345 -19.06 -2.27 23.38
C THR A 345 -17.75 -1.87 22.68
N ASP A 346 -16.58 -2.13 23.31
CA ASP A 346 -15.24 -2.00 22.71
C ASP A 346 -14.86 -3.23 21.86
N ALA A 347 -15.81 -4.14 21.65
CA ALA A 347 -15.69 -5.27 20.73
C ALA A 347 -16.60 -5.06 19.50
N GLU A 348 -16.69 -3.85 19.01
CA GLU A 348 -17.58 -3.34 17.95
C GLU A 348 -17.23 -3.90 16.57
N GLY A 349 -15.93 -4.13 16.29
CA GLY A 349 -15.46 -4.62 14.99
C GLY A 349 -16.12 -5.92 14.58
N ARG A 350 -16.21 -6.89 15.47
CA ARG A 350 -16.93 -8.16 15.23
C ARG A 350 -18.42 -7.95 14.98
N LEU A 351 -19.03 -6.93 15.59
CA LEU A 351 -20.45 -6.64 15.45
C LEU A 351 -20.77 -6.08 14.05
N ILE A 352 -19.96 -5.17 13.53
CA ILE A 352 -20.16 -4.64 12.17
C ILE A 352 -19.78 -5.68 11.12
N LEU A 353 -18.76 -6.50 11.37
CA LEU A 353 -18.30 -7.50 10.42
C LEU A 353 -19.28 -8.68 10.27
N CYS A 354 -19.99 -9.12 11.32
CA CYS A 354 -20.90 -10.25 11.18
C CYS A 354 -22.04 -9.96 10.19
N ASP A 355 -22.62 -8.76 10.19
CA ASP A 355 -23.65 -8.38 9.22
C ASP A 355 -23.04 -8.14 7.82
N ALA A 356 -21.87 -7.53 7.73
CA ALA A 356 -21.17 -7.34 6.45
C ALA A 356 -20.78 -8.67 5.79
N LEU A 357 -20.29 -9.65 6.55
CA LEU A 357 -19.96 -10.99 6.06
C LEU A 357 -21.20 -11.74 5.59
N THR A 358 -22.30 -11.67 6.37
CA THR A 358 -23.59 -12.27 6.01
C THR A 358 -24.13 -11.65 4.71
N TYR A 359 -24.14 -10.32 4.63
CA TYR A 359 -24.56 -9.59 3.43
C TYR A 359 -23.72 -9.97 2.20
N THR A 360 -22.41 -10.04 2.36
CA THR A 360 -21.47 -10.41 1.31
C THR A 360 -21.78 -11.80 0.74
N GLN A 361 -22.02 -12.79 1.62
CA GLN A 361 -22.34 -14.15 1.22
C GLN A 361 -23.68 -14.24 0.47
N GLN A 362 -24.69 -13.58 1.01
CA GLN A 362 -26.06 -13.63 0.44
C GLN A 362 -26.14 -12.91 -0.90
N THR A 363 -25.49 -11.74 -1.03
CA THR A 363 -25.61 -10.86 -2.20
C THR A 363 -24.69 -11.26 -3.34
N TYR A 364 -23.41 -11.51 -3.04
CA TYR A 364 -22.37 -11.69 -4.06
C TYR A 364 -21.99 -13.17 -4.30
N LYS A 365 -22.33 -14.07 -3.40
CA LYS A 365 -22.00 -15.51 -3.47
C LYS A 365 -20.54 -15.76 -3.87
N PRO A 366 -19.58 -15.19 -3.14
CA PRO A 366 -18.17 -15.23 -3.52
C PRO A 366 -17.61 -16.65 -3.38
N SER A 367 -16.56 -16.96 -4.17
CA SER A 367 -15.80 -18.21 -4.06
C SER A 367 -14.90 -18.24 -2.81
N LYS A 368 -14.45 -17.06 -2.37
CA LYS A 368 -13.61 -16.85 -1.17
C LYS A 368 -13.93 -15.50 -0.56
N ILE A 369 -13.78 -15.40 0.76
CA ILE A 369 -13.83 -14.13 1.50
C ILE A 369 -12.52 -13.97 2.24
N ILE A 370 -11.94 -12.77 2.12
CA ILE A 370 -10.79 -12.32 2.90
C ILE A 370 -11.24 -11.10 3.68
N ASP A 371 -11.21 -11.18 5.00
CA ASP A 371 -11.49 -10.01 5.84
C ASP A 371 -10.19 -9.39 6.38
N MET A 372 -10.22 -8.07 6.53
CA MET A 372 -9.12 -7.26 7.04
C MET A 372 -9.66 -6.35 8.14
N ALA A 373 -9.12 -6.50 9.35
CA ALA A 373 -9.66 -5.77 10.50
C ALA A 373 -8.63 -5.56 11.60
N THR A 374 -8.60 -4.37 12.13
CA THR A 374 -7.90 -4.00 13.36
C THR A 374 -8.80 -4.40 14.56
N LEU A 375 -8.72 -5.64 15.04
CA LEU A 375 -9.66 -6.16 16.04
C LEU A 375 -9.10 -6.14 17.45
N THR A 376 -7.93 -6.74 17.66
CA THR A 376 -7.31 -6.86 18.99
C THR A 376 -5.82 -6.62 18.88
N GLY A 377 -5.23 -5.99 19.90
CA GLY A 377 -3.79 -5.90 20.01
C GLY A 377 -3.24 -7.29 20.36
N ALA A 378 -2.43 -7.87 19.46
CA ALA A 378 -1.77 -9.16 19.65
C ALA A 378 -0.25 -8.98 19.62
#